data_5ad7d2b72d8207cf99b2f95cf0fd0fc8
#
_entry.id   5ad7d2b72d8207cf99b2f95cf0fd0fc8
#
_cell.length_a   1.000
_cell.length_b   1.000
_cell.length_c   1.000
_cell.angle_alpha   90.00
_cell.angle_beta   90.00
_cell.angle_gamma   90.00
#
_symmetry.space_group_name_H-M   'P 1'
#
loop_
_entity.id
_entity.type
_entity.pdbx_description
1 polymer ?
#
loop_
_entity_poly.entity_id
_entity_poly.type
_entity_poly.pdbx_seq_one_letter_code
_entity_poly.pdbx_strand_id
1 'polypeptide(L)'
;MPPRKRQRSPNPYHPSYWGVWLFLGCLRLVVLLPYRAQLAIGRALGHAMWRLAGPRRRITKVNLKICFPELTVEQRKQLARAHFESLGIAFVETAMCWWSDAAKLEPLLTIRGLEHLQAALSGGRGALLLSAHFTTLEIGGRLLGLRSRFHPMYKPSRNPVVERFMRGRREFHFGKTIAMDDVRNLLKSLKDNMPVWYAPDQGFTGKGYMLVPFFGVPAPTNPATSRIAKLSRAPVLFFGTRRLPGAAGYELTIHPPLEGFPTDDVAADALRINRLIKAEVRHCPEQYLWVHNRFKTGAHRFPPQAHDPAVTCGAYEQGQDSGKSSE
;
A
#
# COMPACT_ATOMS: atom_id res chain seq x y z
N MET A 1 0.85 -34.95 -5.03
CA MET A 1 1.18 -33.73 -5.77
C MET A 1 2.58 -33.89 -6.35
N PRO A 2 2.79 -33.77 -7.67
CA PRO A 2 4.14 -33.86 -8.22
C PRO A 2 5.00 -32.68 -7.71
N PRO A 3 6.30 -32.86 -7.51
CA PRO A 3 7.18 -31.83 -7.01
C PRO A 3 7.21 -30.66 -8.00
N ARG A 4 6.92 -29.43 -7.52
CA ARG A 4 7.10 -28.21 -8.31
C ARG A 4 8.54 -28.17 -8.81
N LYS A 5 8.72 -28.32 -10.14
CA LYS A 5 10.02 -28.09 -10.78
C LYS A 5 10.58 -26.76 -10.26
N ARG A 6 11.75 -26.80 -9.62
CA ARG A 6 12.52 -25.61 -9.29
C ARG A 6 12.80 -24.87 -10.61
N GLN A 7 11.98 -23.87 -10.93
CA GLN A 7 12.33 -22.95 -12.00
C GLN A 7 13.64 -22.29 -11.60
N ARG A 8 14.69 -22.49 -12.41
CA ARG A 8 15.95 -21.74 -12.25
C ARG A 8 15.62 -20.27 -12.20
N SER A 9 16.01 -19.59 -11.13
CA SER A 9 15.85 -18.14 -11.05
C SER A 9 16.55 -17.52 -12.26
N PRO A 10 15.87 -16.67 -13.04
CA PRO A 10 16.46 -16.05 -14.22
C PRO A 10 17.72 -15.28 -13.82
N ASN A 11 18.78 -15.36 -14.65
CA ASN A 11 20.04 -14.65 -14.42
C ASN A 11 19.78 -13.12 -14.39
N PRO A 12 19.99 -12.42 -13.27
CA PRO A 12 19.73 -11.00 -13.14
C PRO A 12 20.65 -10.12 -13.98
N TYR A 13 21.74 -10.67 -14.50
CA TYR A 13 22.73 -9.96 -15.36
C TYR A 13 22.48 -10.13 -16.85
N HIS A 14 21.41 -10.85 -17.22
CA HIS A 14 21.06 -11.02 -18.64
C HIS A 14 20.78 -9.63 -19.29
N PRO A 15 21.20 -9.41 -20.55
CA PRO A 15 21.06 -8.11 -21.26
C PRO A 15 19.65 -7.51 -21.23
N SER A 16 18.60 -8.33 -21.20
CA SER A 16 17.21 -7.87 -21.07
C SER A 16 16.94 -7.03 -19.80
N TYR A 17 17.82 -7.09 -18.82
CA TYR A 17 17.70 -6.33 -17.57
C TYR A 17 18.63 -5.11 -17.47
N TRP A 18 19.47 -4.85 -18.48
CA TRP A 18 20.43 -3.72 -18.44
C TRP A 18 19.74 -2.37 -18.29
N GLY A 19 18.56 -2.18 -18.90
CA GLY A 19 17.76 -0.96 -18.70
C GLY A 19 17.32 -0.78 -17.23
N VAL A 20 17.04 -1.88 -16.51
CA VAL A 20 16.74 -1.83 -15.08
C VAL A 20 17.97 -1.46 -14.26
N TRP A 21 19.13 -2.05 -14.58
CA TRP A 21 20.39 -1.71 -13.93
C TRP A 21 20.79 -0.25 -14.16
N LEU A 22 20.66 0.24 -15.39
CA LEU A 22 20.91 1.65 -15.72
C LEU A 22 19.99 2.57 -14.89
N PHE A 23 18.69 2.25 -14.84
CA PHE A 23 17.71 3.02 -14.05
C PHE A 23 18.08 3.02 -12.56
N LEU A 24 18.45 1.87 -11.99
CA LEU A 24 18.91 1.77 -10.60
C LEU A 24 20.18 2.57 -10.36
N GLY A 25 21.13 2.54 -11.31
CA GLY A 25 22.36 3.36 -11.28
C GLY A 25 22.05 4.86 -11.27
N CYS A 26 21.14 5.33 -12.14
CA CYS A 26 20.68 6.72 -12.14
C CYS A 26 20.04 7.10 -10.80
N LEU A 27 19.16 6.26 -10.25
CA LEU A 27 18.56 6.50 -8.94
C LEU A 27 19.61 6.55 -7.81
N ARG A 28 20.66 5.71 -7.88
CA ARG A 28 21.76 5.75 -6.92
C ARG A 28 22.51 7.08 -6.94
N LEU A 29 22.72 7.67 -8.13
CA LEU A 29 23.34 8.98 -8.27
C LEU A 29 22.42 10.10 -7.73
N VAL A 30 21.11 10.02 -7.98
CA VAL A 30 20.13 10.99 -7.48
C VAL A 30 20.16 11.07 -5.94
N VAL A 31 20.34 9.96 -5.24
CA VAL A 31 20.39 9.92 -3.76
C VAL A 31 21.60 10.66 -3.19
N LEU A 32 22.63 10.95 -3.99
CA LEU A 32 23.80 11.74 -3.54
C LEU A 32 23.50 13.24 -3.49
N LEU A 33 22.45 13.70 -4.16
CA LEU A 33 22.05 15.11 -4.23
C LEU A 33 21.37 15.55 -2.92
N PRO A 34 21.30 16.87 -2.66
CA PRO A 34 20.50 17.41 -1.55
C PRO A 34 19.04 17.02 -1.66
N TYR A 35 18.36 16.80 -0.54
CA TYR A 35 16.97 16.30 -0.48
C TYR A 35 15.98 17.07 -1.35
N ARG A 36 16.08 18.41 -1.38
CA ARG A 36 15.22 19.25 -2.25
C ARG A 36 15.41 18.94 -3.75
N ALA A 37 16.65 18.69 -4.17
CA ALA A 37 16.96 18.31 -5.55
C ALA A 37 16.42 16.92 -5.88
N GLN A 38 16.52 15.98 -4.96
CA GLN A 38 15.94 14.65 -5.09
C GLN A 38 14.42 14.72 -5.33
N LEU A 39 13.70 15.53 -4.55
CA LEU A 39 12.25 15.74 -4.73
C LEU A 39 11.92 16.42 -6.06
N ALA A 40 12.73 17.38 -6.51
CA ALA A 40 12.54 18.05 -7.81
C ALA A 40 12.69 17.06 -8.97
N ILE A 41 13.71 16.21 -8.95
CA ILE A 41 13.91 15.13 -9.93
C ILE A 41 12.74 14.15 -9.90
N GLY A 42 12.27 13.77 -8.70
CA GLY A 42 11.09 12.93 -8.55
C GLY A 42 9.84 13.55 -9.18
N ARG A 43 9.58 14.84 -8.98
CA ARG A 43 8.48 15.56 -9.65
C ARG A 43 8.62 15.55 -11.16
N ALA A 44 9.82 15.84 -11.67
CA ALA A 44 10.09 15.80 -13.11
C ALA A 44 9.82 14.40 -13.72
N LEU A 45 10.23 13.34 -13.01
CA LEU A 45 9.91 11.96 -13.37
C LEU A 45 8.38 11.75 -13.38
N GLY A 46 7.67 12.23 -12.38
CA GLY A 46 6.21 12.17 -12.31
C GLY A 46 5.52 12.86 -13.48
N HIS A 47 6.01 14.04 -13.89
CA HIS A 47 5.52 14.74 -15.09
C HIS A 47 5.77 13.95 -16.39
N ALA A 48 6.93 13.30 -16.51
CA ALA A 48 7.20 12.40 -17.65
C ALA A 48 6.25 11.20 -17.64
N MET A 49 6.04 10.57 -16.47
CA MET A 49 5.09 9.46 -16.32
C MET A 49 3.64 9.89 -16.63
N TRP A 50 3.22 11.09 -16.24
CA TRP A 50 1.91 11.63 -16.62
C TRP A 50 1.72 11.68 -18.13
N ARG A 51 2.76 12.02 -18.90
CA ARG A 51 2.70 12.07 -20.36
C ARG A 51 2.71 10.67 -20.99
N LEU A 52 3.54 9.78 -20.50
CA LEU A 52 3.84 8.49 -21.13
C LEU A 52 2.92 7.35 -20.67
N ALA A 53 2.44 7.34 -19.41
CA ALA A 53 1.70 6.23 -18.85
C ALA A 53 0.18 6.35 -19.06
N GLY A 54 -0.30 6.41 -20.30
CA GLY A 54 -1.70 6.58 -20.68
C GLY A 54 -2.69 5.64 -19.95
N PRO A 55 -2.46 4.31 -19.92
CA PRO A 55 -3.34 3.38 -19.24
C PRO A 55 -3.44 3.64 -17.73
N ARG A 56 -2.33 3.94 -17.04
CA ARG A 56 -2.32 4.24 -15.61
C ARG A 56 -3.01 5.55 -15.30
N ARG A 57 -2.83 6.56 -16.16
CA ARG A 57 -3.55 7.84 -16.07
C ARG A 57 -5.05 7.65 -16.20
N ARG A 58 -5.52 6.76 -17.10
CA ARG A 58 -6.95 6.43 -17.22
C ARG A 58 -7.49 5.82 -15.93
N ILE A 59 -6.80 4.83 -15.36
CA ILE A 59 -7.19 4.21 -14.08
C ILE A 59 -7.27 5.25 -12.97
N THR A 60 -6.25 6.11 -12.83
CA THR A 60 -6.23 7.20 -11.84
C THR A 60 -7.45 8.10 -11.97
N LYS A 61 -7.77 8.56 -13.19
CA LYS A 61 -8.94 9.41 -13.44
C LYS A 61 -10.25 8.74 -13.05
N VAL A 62 -10.41 7.44 -13.34
CA VAL A 62 -11.60 6.67 -12.97
C VAL A 62 -11.71 6.55 -11.46
N ASN A 63 -10.65 6.15 -10.77
CA ASN A 63 -10.65 6.04 -9.32
C ASN A 63 -10.99 7.37 -8.64
N LEU A 64 -10.40 8.48 -9.10
CA LEU A 64 -10.68 9.81 -8.54
C LEU A 64 -12.11 10.27 -8.83
N LYS A 65 -12.68 9.92 -9.98
CA LYS A 65 -14.08 10.22 -10.29
C LYS A 65 -15.04 9.48 -9.35
N ILE A 66 -14.69 8.23 -9.01
CA ILE A 66 -15.48 7.39 -8.10
C ILE A 66 -15.34 7.89 -6.66
N CYS A 67 -14.12 8.18 -6.20
CA CYS A 67 -13.84 8.46 -4.78
C CYS A 67 -14.10 9.93 -4.38
N PHE A 68 -14.07 10.85 -5.35
CA PHE A 68 -14.27 12.30 -5.14
C PHE A 68 -15.27 12.86 -6.13
N PRO A 69 -16.55 12.40 -6.07
CA PRO A 69 -17.60 12.92 -6.95
C PRO A 69 -17.85 14.41 -6.73
N GLU A 70 -17.60 14.90 -5.51
CA GLU A 70 -17.77 16.30 -5.09
C GLU A 70 -16.80 17.27 -5.78
N LEU A 71 -15.64 16.79 -6.26
CA LEU A 71 -14.68 17.63 -6.95
C LEU A 71 -15.09 17.89 -8.40
N THR A 72 -14.80 19.08 -8.91
CA THR A 72 -14.96 19.39 -10.34
C THR A 72 -14.00 18.57 -11.21
N VAL A 73 -14.27 18.53 -12.52
CA VAL A 73 -13.40 17.82 -13.48
C VAL A 73 -11.99 18.35 -13.44
N GLU A 74 -11.82 19.68 -13.33
CA GLU A 74 -10.49 20.31 -13.30
C GLU A 74 -9.78 20.03 -11.98
N GLN A 75 -10.46 20.08 -10.84
CA GLN A 75 -9.88 19.71 -9.53
C GLN A 75 -9.42 18.25 -9.52
N ARG A 76 -10.21 17.31 -10.05
CA ARG A 76 -9.78 15.91 -10.18
C ARG A 76 -8.58 15.75 -11.12
N LYS A 77 -8.50 16.56 -12.18
CA LYS A 77 -7.34 16.55 -13.09
C LYS A 77 -6.08 17.09 -12.42
N GLN A 78 -6.20 18.15 -11.61
CA GLN A 78 -5.11 18.68 -10.80
C GLN A 78 -4.64 17.64 -9.77
N LEU A 79 -5.55 17.02 -9.04
CA LEU A 79 -5.24 15.93 -8.09
C LEU A 79 -4.56 14.74 -8.78
N ALA A 80 -5.02 14.36 -9.98
CA ALA A 80 -4.38 13.30 -10.75
C ALA A 80 -2.93 13.66 -11.15
N ARG A 81 -2.66 14.91 -11.51
CA ARG A 81 -1.28 15.39 -11.81
C ARG A 81 -0.42 15.35 -10.56
N ALA A 82 -0.91 15.90 -9.44
CA ALA A 82 -0.22 15.87 -8.16
C ALA A 82 0.09 14.44 -7.70
N HIS A 83 -0.84 13.49 -7.95
CA HIS A 83 -0.59 12.08 -7.70
C HIS A 83 0.58 11.52 -8.53
N PHE A 84 0.66 11.86 -9.82
CA PHE A 84 1.78 11.42 -10.66
C PHE A 84 3.11 12.04 -10.22
N GLU A 85 3.12 13.30 -9.77
CA GLU A 85 4.30 13.91 -9.14
C GLU A 85 4.71 13.14 -7.90
N SER A 86 3.76 12.84 -7.01
CA SER A 86 3.98 12.03 -5.82
C SER A 86 4.51 10.63 -6.15
N LEU A 87 3.98 10.01 -7.21
CA LEU A 87 4.45 8.71 -7.70
C LEU A 87 5.89 8.76 -8.23
N GLY A 88 6.26 9.82 -8.95
CA GLY A 88 7.63 10.03 -9.41
C GLY A 88 8.60 10.22 -8.25
N ILE A 89 8.19 10.96 -7.21
CA ILE A 89 8.96 11.11 -5.97
C ILE A 89 9.13 9.75 -5.27
N ALA A 90 8.11 8.89 -5.27
CA ALA A 90 8.18 7.57 -4.64
C ALA A 90 9.33 6.69 -5.18
N PHE A 91 9.68 6.80 -6.47
CA PHE A 91 10.86 6.09 -7.02
C PHE A 91 12.16 6.59 -6.40
N VAL A 92 12.28 7.90 -6.20
CA VAL A 92 13.46 8.49 -5.55
C VAL A 92 13.48 8.12 -4.06
N GLU A 93 12.36 8.17 -3.38
CA GLU A 93 12.22 7.74 -1.98
C GLU A 93 12.57 6.26 -1.79
N THR A 94 12.17 5.40 -2.74
CA THR A 94 12.58 4.00 -2.75
C THR A 94 14.11 3.87 -2.83
N ALA A 95 14.74 4.70 -3.65
CA ALA A 95 16.21 4.75 -3.73
C ALA A 95 16.85 5.28 -2.43
N MET A 96 16.23 6.30 -1.81
CA MET A 96 16.67 6.78 -0.49
C MET A 96 16.61 5.65 0.56
N CYS A 97 15.54 4.85 0.58
CA CYS A 97 15.42 3.71 1.48
C CYS A 97 16.56 2.71 1.32
N TRP A 98 17.02 2.52 0.09
CA TRP A 98 18.05 1.52 -0.22
C TRP A 98 19.48 1.99 0.05
N TRP A 99 19.76 3.28 -0.13
CA TRP A 99 21.12 3.79 -0.16
C TRP A 99 21.42 4.92 0.80
N SER A 100 20.43 5.53 1.45
CA SER A 100 20.71 6.56 2.45
C SER A 100 20.97 5.96 3.82
N ASP A 101 21.97 6.52 4.50
CA ASP A 101 22.26 6.21 5.88
C ASP A 101 21.16 6.73 6.82
N ALA A 102 21.03 6.11 7.99
CA ALA A 102 20.07 6.52 9.01
C ALA A 102 20.22 8.02 9.38
N ALA A 103 21.44 8.49 9.52
CA ALA A 103 21.75 9.87 9.88
C ALA A 103 21.17 10.93 8.88
N LYS A 104 21.04 10.55 7.59
CA LYS A 104 20.43 11.41 6.57
C LYS A 104 18.89 11.39 6.59
N LEU A 105 18.30 10.30 7.07
CA LEU A 105 16.86 10.09 7.09
C LEU A 105 16.23 10.58 8.39
N GLU A 106 16.95 10.48 9.50
CA GLU A 106 16.47 10.82 10.84
C GLU A 106 15.95 12.26 10.96
N PRO A 107 16.64 13.29 10.43
CA PRO A 107 16.16 14.69 10.46
C PRO A 107 14.87 14.90 9.65
N LEU A 108 14.50 13.96 8.77
CA LEU A 108 13.30 14.04 7.95
C LEU A 108 12.07 13.42 8.64
N LEU A 109 12.25 12.78 9.82
CA LEU A 109 11.20 12.03 10.50
C LEU A 109 10.56 12.85 11.62
N THR A 110 9.25 13.06 11.51
CA THR A 110 8.37 13.37 12.64
C THR A 110 7.51 12.15 12.92
N ILE A 111 7.51 11.62 14.15
CA ILE A 111 6.71 10.45 14.53
C ILE A 111 5.76 10.82 15.68
N ARG A 112 4.51 10.35 15.57
CA ARG A 112 3.46 10.51 16.58
C ARG A 112 2.86 9.13 16.91
N GLY A 113 2.57 8.89 18.18
CA GLY A 113 1.90 7.67 18.63
C GLY A 113 2.82 6.44 18.66
N LEU A 114 4.15 6.60 18.71
CA LEU A 114 5.09 5.48 18.86
C LEU A 114 4.81 4.70 20.15
N GLU A 115 4.38 5.39 21.19
CA GLU A 115 3.96 4.84 22.48
C GLU A 115 2.83 3.80 22.35
N HIS A 116 1.92 3.96 21.39
CA HIS A 116 0.87 2.99 21.13
C HIS A 116 1.43 1.64 20.66
N LEU A 117 2.45 1.68 19.78
CA LEU A 117 3.12 0.47 19.34
C LEU A 117 3.91 -0.17 20.49
N GLN A 118 4.61 0.63 21.29
CA GLN A 118 5.38 0.13 22.43
C GLN A 118 4.47 -0.53 23.47
N ALA A 119 3.34 0.11 23.78
CA ALA A 119 2.31 -0.46 24.66
C ALA A 119 1.71 -1.75 24.11
N ALA A 120 1.44 -1.82 22.81
CA ALA A 120 0.95 -3.04 22.15
C ALA A 120 1.95 -4.20 22.28
N LEU A 121 3.25 -3.92 22.12
CA LEU A 121 4.31 -4.93 22.20
C LEU A 121 4.59 -5.40 23.64
N SER A 122 4.30 -4.59 24.66
CA SER A 122 4.45 -5.01 26.05
C SER A 122 3.54 -6.19 26.42
N GLY A 123 2.46 -6.40 25.64
CA GLY A 123 1.58 -7.56 25.77
C GLY A 123 2.16 -8.88 25.24
N GLY A 124 3.35 -8.89 24.63
CA GLY A 124 4.07 -10.11 24.23
C GLY A 124 3.46 -10.87 23.04
N ARG A 125 2.55 -10.25 22.25
CA ARG A 125 1.83 -10.90 21.12
C ARG A 125 2.14 -10.26 19.77
N GLY A 126 3.18 -9.44 19.68
CA GLY A 126 3.42 -8.62 18.51
C GLY A 126 2.31 -7.60 18.25
N ALA A 127 2.30 -7.04 17.06
CA ALA A 127 1.25 -6.12 16.62
C ALA A 127 1.01 -6.25 15.11
N LEU A 128 -0.25 -6.22 14.68
CA LEU A 128 -0.56 -6.11 13.25
C LEU A 128 -0.65 -4.64 12.88
N LEU A 129 0.38 -4.14 12.18
CA LEU A 129 0.44 -2.77 11.70
C LEU A 129 -0.27 -2.67 10.35
N LEU A 130 -1.49 -2.17 10.37
CA LEU A 130 -2.25 -1.89 9.14
C LEU A 130 -1.80 -0.57 8.55
N SER A 131 -1.65 -0.56 7.24
CA SER A 131 -1.46 0.66 6.45
C SER A 131 -2.21 0.55 5.13
N ALA A 132 -1.96 1.48 4.22
CA ALA A 132 -2.45 1.44 2.85
C ALA A 132 -1.32 1.75 1.87
N HIS A 133 -1.55 1.45 0.58
CA HIS A 133 -0.58 1.72 -0.46
C HIS A 133 -0.55 3.22 -0.80
N PHE A 134 0.20 3.97 0.00
CA PHE A 134 0.60 5.34 -0.34
C PHE A 134 1.90 5.34 -1.14
N THR A 135 2.15 6.40 -1.87
CA THR A 135 3.44 6.60 -2.57
C THR A 135 4.61 6.66 -1.59
N THR A 136 4.36 7.06 -0.35
CA THR A 136 5.31 7.11 0.77
C THR A 136 5.52 5.77 1.49
N LEU A 137 4.98 4.67 0.97
CA LEU A 137 4.99 3.36 1.62
C LEU A 137 6.41 2.88 1.97
N GLU A 138 7.34 2.93 1.02
CA GLU A 138 8.71 2.45 1.23
C GLU A 138 9.45 3.35 2.23
N ILE A 139 9.37 4.66 2.06
CA ILE A 139 10.04 5.59 2.96
C ILE A 139 9.45 5.53 4.37
N GLY A 140 8.12 5.39 4.49
CA GLY A 140 7.46 5.21 5.78
C GLY A 140 7.93 3.97 6.51
N GLY A 141 8.04 2.84 5.82
CA GLY A 141 8.60 1.61 6.38
C GLY A 141 10.05 1.81 6.81
N ARG A 142 10.88 2.44 5.98
CA ARG A 142 12.28 2.71 6.32
C ARG A 142 12.44 3.61 7.55
N LEU A 143 11.61 4.66 7.64
CA LEU A 143 11.61 5.59 8.77
C LEU A 143 11.09 4.94 10.06
N LEU A 144 10.01 4.13 9.99
CA LEU A 144 9.57 3.33 11.14
C LEU A 144 10.68 2.39 11.63
N GLY A 145 11.42 1.78 10.70
CA GLY A 145 12.54 0.90 10.98
C GLY A 145 13.70 1.57 11.73
N LEU A 146 13.77 2.91 11.78
CA LEU A 146 14.73 3.64 12.63
C LEU A 146 14.33 3.62 14.12
N ARG A 147 13.06 3.35 14.41
CA ARG A 147 12.48 3.41 15.78
C ARG A 147 12.02 2.05 16.31
N SER A 148 11.55 1.17 15.42
CA SER A 148 11.04 -0.14 15.80
C SER A 148 11.33 -1.17 14.71
N ARG A 149 11.78 -2.35 15.11
CA ARG A 149 11.88 -3.48 14.19
C ARG A 149 10.47 -3.98 13.86
N PHE A 150 10.27 -4.41 12.61
CA PHE A 150 9.04 -5.03 12.16
C PHE A 150 9.29 -5.91 10.93
N HIS A 151 8.36 -6.81 10.62
CA HIS A 151 8.45 -7.66 9.44
C HIS A 151 7.41 -7.23 8.39
N PRO A 152 7.80 -6.66 7.24
CA PRO A 152 6.86 -6.30 6.20
C PRO A 152 6.37 -7.52 5.42
N MET A 153 5.06 -7.57 5.18
CA MET A 153 4.50 -8.44 4.14
C MET A 153 4.67 -7.79 2.78
N TYR A 154 5.03 -8.59 1.78
CA TYR A 154 5.20 -8.07 0.42
C TYR A 154 4.85 -9.12 -0.65
N LYS A 155 4.56 -8.62 -1.84
CA LYS A 155 4.43 -9.46 -3.03
C LYS A 155 5.77 -9.48 -3.77
N PRO A 156 6.38 -10.65 -3.99
CA PRO A 156 7.61 -10.77 -4.76
C PRO A 156 7.48 -10.17 -6.16
N SER A 157 8.49 -9.44 -6.59
CA SER A 157 8.53 -8.85 -7.92
C SER A 157 8.74 -9.93 -8.99
N ARG A 158 8.09 -9.76 -10.16
CA ARG A 158 8.34 -10.64 -11.31
C ARG A 158 9.70 -10.38 -11.98
N ASN A 159 10.25 -9.18 -11.80
CA ASN A 159 11.58 -8.85 -12.30
C ASN A 159 12.64 -9.31 -11.30
N PRO A 160 13.55 -10.22 -11.66
CA PRO A 160 14.50 -10.83 -10.74
C PRO A 160 15.54 -9.83 -10.20
N VAL A 161 15.87 -8.79 -10.96
CA VAL A 161 16.78 -7.74 -10.51
C VAL A 161 16.13 -6.92 -9.41
N VAL A 162 14.90 -6.45 -9.67
CA VAL A 162 14.11 -5.69 -8.70
C VAL A 162 13.86 -6.52 -7.45
N GLU A 163 13.46 -7.80 -7.60
CA GLU A 163 13.22 -8.70 -6.47
C GLU A 163 14.46 -8.86 -5.59
N ARG A 164 15.58 -9.22 -6.20
CA ARG A 164 16.84 -9.42 -5.47
C ARG A 164 17.27 -8.16 -4.71
N PHE A 165 17.13 -7.00 -5.36
CA PHE A 165 17.56 -5.73 -4.78
C PHE A 165 16.63 -5.31 -3.64
N MET A 166 15.33 -5.26 -3.91
CA MET A 166 14.30 -4.85 -2.96
C MET A 166 14.26 -5.76 -1.72
N ARG A 167 14.26 -7.07 -1.95
CA ARG A 167 14.27 -8.06 -0.87
C ARG A 167 15.53 -7.93 -0.02
N GLY A 168 16.71 -7.89 -0.64
CA GLY A 168 17.97 -7.78 0.09
C GLY A 168 18.05 -6.50 0.94
N ARG A 169 17.55 -5.37 0.43
CA ARG A 169 17.52 -4.11 1.19
C ARG A 169 16.49 -4.12 2.32
N ARG A 170 15.33 -4.70 2.09
CA ARG A 170 14.33 -4.86 3.15
C ARG A 170 14.80 -5.82 4.24
N GLU A 171 15.39 -6.96 3.90
CA GLU A 171 15.95 -7.90 4.88
C GLU A 171 17.12 -7.28 5.68
N PHE A 172 17.94 -6.47 5.04
CA PHE A 172 18.99 -5.71 5.72
C PHE A 172 18.44 -4.73 6.78
N HIS A 173 17.35 -4.02 6.46
CA HIS A 173 16.77 -3.02 7.37
C HIS A 173 15.80 -3.59 8.40
N PHE A 174 15.07 -4.66 8.06
CA PHE A 174 13.98 -5.19 8.87
C PHE A 174 14.25 -6.59 9.44
N GLY A 175 15.33 -7.23 9.01
CA GLY A 175 15.73 -8.57 9.42
C GLY A 175 14.98 -9.68 8.66
N LYS A 176 13.71 -9.54 8.37
CA LYS A 176 12.89 -10.53 7.67
C LYS A 176 11.82 -9.86 6.84
N THR A 177 11.52 -10.44 5.66
CA THR A 177 10.35 -10.13 4.87
C THR A 177 9.43 -11.34 4.77
N ILE A 178 8.12 -11.12 4.69
CA ILE A 178 7.10 -12.17 4.64
C ILE A 178 6.38 -12.09 3.29
N ALA A 179 6.36 -13.19 2.53
CA ALA A 179 5.59 -13.23 1.30
C ALA A 179 4.09 -13.12 1.60
N MET A 180 3.33 -12.46 0.72
CA MET A 180 1.91 -12.13 0.95
C MET A 180 0.99 -13.35 1.13
N ASP A 181 1.41 -14.52 0.72
CA ASP A 181 0.72 -15.81 0.84
C ASP A 181 1.24 -16.67 2.01
N ASP A 182 2.28 -16.22 2.71
CA ASP A 182 2.91 -16.95 3.82
C ASP A 182 2.31 -16.56 5.18
N VAL A 183 1.05 -16.90 5.38
CA VAL A 183 0.34 -16.66 6.65
C VAL A 183 1.01 -17.36 7.84
N ARG A 184 1.66 -18.51 7.61
CA ARG A 184 2.36 -19.24 8.68
C ARG A 184 3.52 -18.42 9.26
N ASN A 185 4.35 -17.84 8.41
CA ASN A 185 5.46 -16.99 8.85
C ASN A 185 4.98 -15.65 9.44
N LEU A 186 3.82 -15.13 8.99
CA LEU A 186 3.16 -13.97 9.60
C LEU A 186 2.79 -14.29 11.05
N LEU A 187 2.03 -15.37 11.29
CA LEU A 187 1.60 -15.78 12.63
C LEU A 187 2.79 -16.09 13.54
N LYS A 188 3.84 -16.74 12.99
CA LYS A 188 5.09 -16.97 13.74
C LYS A 188 5.72 -15.64 14.17
N SER A 189 5.83 -14.67 13.28
CA SER A 189 6.41 -13.36 13.62
C SER A 189 5.63 -12.65 14.72
N LEU A 190 4.29 -12.67 14.66
CA LEU A 190 3.45 -12.12 15.75
C LEU A 190 3.67 -12.86 17.07
N LYS A 191 3.73 -14.20 17.05
CA LYS A 191 4.04 -15.01 18.24
C LYS A 191 5.41 -14.71 18.83
N ASP A 192 6.40 -14.39 17.98
CA ASP A 192 7.74 -13.98 18.38
C ASP A 192 7.78 -12.48 18.83
N ASN A 193 6.64 -11.90 19.16
CA ASN A 193 6.44 -10.50 19.57
C ASN A 193 6.96 -9.46 18.56
N MET A 194 6.93 -9.78 17.27
CA MET A 194 7.34 -8.85 16.22
C MET A 194 6.13 -8.18 15.57
N PRO A 195 6.16 -6.86 15.37
CA PRO A 195 5.17 -6.20 14.55
C PRO A 195 5.22 -6.73 13.12
N VAL A 196 4.05 -6.95 12.51
CA VAL A 196 3.94 -7.32 11.10
C VAL A 196 3.20 -6.22 10.34
N TRP A 197 3.87 -5.61 9.37
CA TRP A 197 3.27 -4.60 8.52
C TRP A 197 2.46 -5.23 7.38
N TYR A 198 1.24 -4.75 7.20
CA TYR A 198 0.29 -5.29 6.25
C TYR A 198 -0.60 -4.20 5.64
N ALA A 199 -0.79 -4.21 4.32
CA ALA A 199 -1.63 -3.25 3.59
C ALA A 199 -2.77 -3.96 2.84
N PRO A 200 -4.01 -3.99 3.36
CA PRO A 200 -5.14 -4.73 2.79
C PRO A 200 -5.92 -3.99 1.70
N ASP A 201 -5.53 -2.79 1.31
CA ASP A 201 -6.32 -1.84 0.50
C ASP A 201 -6.34 -2.13 -1.01
N GLN A 202 -5.52 -3.04 -1.51
CA GLN A 202 -5.55 -3.38 -2.93
C GLN A 202 -6.71 -4.30 -3.27
N GLY A 203 -7.28 -4.12 -4.48
CA GLY A 203 -8.38 -4.94 -4.97
C GLY A 203 -8.00 -6.42 -5.03
N PHE A 204 -8.66 -7.22 -4.22
CA PHE A 204 -8.48 -8.66 -4.13
C PHE A 204 -9.68 -9.37 -4.77
N THR A 205 -9.41 -10.25 -5.73
CA THR A 205 -10.43 -11.04 -6.45
C THR A 205 -10.19 -12.55 -6.31
N GLY A 206 -9.37 -12.94 -5.33
CA GLY A 206 -9.11 -14.33 -4.98
C GLY A 206 -10.30 -14.98 -4.24
N LYS A 207 -10.22 -16.29 -3.98
CA LYS A 207 -11.25 -17.04 -3.27
C LYS A 207 -11.63 -16.37 -1.93
N GLY A 208 -12.92 -16.13 -1.73
CA GLY A 208 -13.46 -15.54 -0.50
C GLY A 208 -13.30 -14.03 -0.40
N TYR A 209 -13.13 -13.32 -1.53
CA TYR A 209 -13.24 -11.86 -1.52
C TYR A 209 -14.66 -11.40 -1.18
N MET A 210 -14.75 -10.21 -0.65
CA MET A 210 -16.03 -9.56 -0.33
C MET A 210 -16.11 -8.21 -1.05
N LEU A 211 -17.31 -7.79 -1.40
CA LEU A 211 -17.56 -6.43 -1.87
C LEU A 211 -17.91 -5.58 -0.65
N VAL A 212 -16.97 -4.71 -0.26
CA VAL A 212 -17.11 -3.84 0.91
C VAL A 212 -16.97 -2.39 0.45
N PRO A 213 -17.83 -1.46 0.89
CA PRO A 213 -17.75 -0.07 0.49
C PRO A 213 -16.37 0.56 0.75
N PHE A 214 -15.81 1.18 -0.29
CA PHE A 214 -14.65 2.06 -0.23
C PHE A 214 -15.04 3.39 -0.88
N PHE A 215 -14.99 4.49 -0.14
CA PHE A 215 -15.58 5.77 -0.54
C PHE A 215 -17.10 5.68 -0.89
N GLY A 216 -17.82 4.77 -0.27
CA GLY A 216 -19.25 4.56 -0.52
C GLY A 216 -19.55 3.62 -1.70
N VAL A 217 -18.56 3.18 -2.45
CA VAL A 217 -18.73 2.31 -3.63
C VAL A 217 -18.21 0.90 -3.34
N PRO A 218 -18.96 -0.18 -3.65
CA PRO A 218 -18.52 -1.55 -3.45
C PRO A 218 -17.18 -1.82 -4.14
N ALA A 219 -16.21 -2.28 -3.37
CA ALA A 219 -14.85 -2.57 -3.84
C ALA A 219 -14.40 -3.96 -3.38
N PRO A 220 -13.76 -4.75 -4.26
CA PRO A 220 -13.25 -6.08 -3.91
C PRO A 220 -12.23 -5.95 -2.77
N THR A 221 -12.53 -6.57 -1.63
CA THR A 221 -11.75 -6.43 -0.40
C THR A 221 -11.38 -7.82 0.14
N ASN A 222 -10.15 -7.95 0.63
CA ASN A 222 -9.70 -9.16 1.29
C ASN A 222 -10.08 -9.13 2.78
N PRO A 223 -10.88 -10.09 3.27
CA PRO A 223 -11.29 -10.15 4.67
C PRO A 223 -10.22 -10.78 5.60
N ALA A 224 -9.01 -11.03 5.10
CA ALA A 224 -7.97 -11.76 5.83
C ALA A 224 -7.54 -11.07 7.14
N THR A 225 -7.67 -9.74 7.24
CA THR A 225 -7.24 -8.99 8.43
C THR A 225 -7.93 -9.46 9.69
N SER A 226 -9.27 -9.59 9.69
CA SER A 226 -10.04 -10.08 10.84
C SER A 226 -9.63 -11.49 11.22
N ARG A 227 -9.43 -12.37 10.24
CA ARG A 227 -8.98 -13.76 10.48
C ARG A 227 -7.59 -13.82 11.09
N ILE A 228 -6.65 -13.01 10.59
CA ILE A 228 -5.29 -12.94 11.12
C ILE A 228 -5.33 -12.41 12.56
N ALA A 229 -6.07 -11.35 12.82
CA ALA A 229 -6.23 -10.78 14.15
C ALA A 229 -6.85 -11.78 15.14
N LYS A 230 -7.92 -12.50 14.72
CA LYS A 230 -8.57 -13.53 15.54
C LYS A 230 -7.63 -14.69 15.87
N LEU A 231 -6.85 -15.16 14.91
CA LEU A 231 -5.91 -16.27 15.10
C LEU A 231 -4.69 -15.89 15.94
N SER A 232 -4.13 -14.69 15.73
CA SER A 232 -2.94 -14.25 16.45
C SER A 232 -3.23 -13.65 17.82
N ARG A 233 -4.44 -13.12 18.02
CA ARG A 233 -4.82 -12.28 19.17
C ARG A 233 -3.89 -11.05 19.34
N ALA A 234 -3.18 -10.67 18.29
CA ALA A 234 -2.33 -9.50 18.27
C ALA A 234 -3.18 -8.23 18.16
N PRO A 235 -2.84 -7.16 18.88
CA PRO A 235 -3.47 -5.87 18.70
C PRO A 235 -3.25 -5.36 17.25
N VAL A 236 -4.27 -4.70 16.70
CA VAL A 236 -4.27 -4.15 15.34
C VAL A 236 -4.20 -2.65 15.44
N LEU A 237 -3.15 -2.05 14.90
CA LEU A 237 -2.93 -0.60 14.90
C LEU A 237 -2.90 -0.12 13.45
N PHE A 238 -3.48 1.04 13.20
CA PHE A 238 -3.33 1.69 11.89
C PHE A 238 -2.12 2.62 11.91
N PHE A 239 -1.35 2.58 10.83
CA PHE A 239 -0.14 3.36 10.66
C PHE A 239 -0.16 4.10 9.33
N GLY A 240 -0.07 5.41 9.37
CA GLY A 240 -0.04 6.29 8.21
C GLY A 240 1.31 6.97 8.04
N THR A 241 1.69 7.27 6.81
CA THR A 241 2.87 8.08 6.50
C THR A 241 2.51 9.07 5.43
N ARG A 242 2.80 10.35 5.68
CA ARG A 242 2.63 11.41 4.69
C ARG A 242 3.92 12.19 4.47
N ARG A 243 4.20 12.54 3.23
CA ARG A 243 5.24 13.50 2.86
C ARG A 243 4.72 14.90 3.13
N LEU A 244 5.48 15.66 3.89
CA LEU A 244 5.14 17.04 4.22
C LEU A 244 5.49 17.99 3.06
N PRO A 245 4.74 19.09 2.88
CA PRO A 245 5.02 20.07 1.84
C PRO A 245 6.38 20.79 2.07
N GLY A 246 6.89 21.46 1.05
CA GLY A 246 8.09 22.29 1.16
C GLY A 246 9.39 21.56 1.48
N ALA A 247 9.45 20.24 1.29
CA ALA A 247 10.58 19.40 1.70
C ALA A 247 10.82 19.41 3.23
N ALA A 248 9.74 19.49 4.02
CA ALA A 248 9.81 19.44 5.49
C ALA A 248 9.95 18.01 6.04
N GLY A 249 10.11 17.01 5.17
CA GLY A 249 10.26 15.61 5.57
C GLY A 249 8.95 14.82 5.58
N TYR A 250 8.80 13.96 6.56
CA TYR A 250 7.69 13.00 6.64
C TYR A 250 7.09 12.98 8.04
N GLU A 251 5.78 12.88 8.11
CA GLU A 251 5.09 12.60 9.35
C GLU A 251 4.60 11.15 9.33
N LEU A 252 4.93 10.44 10.38
CA LEU A 252 4.51 9.08 10.67
C LEU A 252 3.52 9.12 11.83
N THR A 253 2.34 8.55 11.67
CA THR A 253 1.34 8.49 12.75
C THR A 253 0.96 7.04 13.00
N ILE A 254 1.10 6.59 14.26
CA ILE A 254 0.63 5.29 14.73
C ILE A 254 -0.59 5.54 15.61
N HIS A 255 -1.74 5.05 15.19
CA HIS A 255 -2.98 5.21 15.93
C HIS A 255 -3.06 4.20 17.09
N PRO A 256 -3.88 4.45 18.13
CA PRO A 256 -4.16 3.47 19.15
C PRO A 256 -4.65 2.14 18.58
N PRO A 257 -4.50 1.02 19.31
CA PRO A 257 -5.08 -0.26 18.90
C PRO A 257 -6.58 -0.14 18.64
N LEU A 258 -7.07 -0.86 17.61
CA LEU A 258 -8.49 -0.89 17.30
C LEU A 258 -9.25 -1.62 18.42
N GLU A 259 -10.00 -0.89 19.22
CA GLU A 259 -10.84 -1.44 20.28
C GLU A 259 -11.97 -2.32 19.73
N GLY A 260 -12.26 -3.45 20.38
CA GLY A 260 -13.28 -4.39 19.92
C GLY A 260 -13.02 -4.99 18.53
N PHE A 261 -11.75 -5.09 18.11
CA PHE A 261 -11.38 -5.69 16.83
C PHE A 261 -10.51 -6.94 17.06
N PRO A 262 -10.74 -8.05 16.33
CA PRO A 262 -11.82 -8.26 15.36
C PRO A 262 -13.15 -8.58 16.04
N THR A 263 -14.25 -8.34 15.32
CA THR A 263 -15.60 -8.80 15.70
C THR A 263 -15.89 -10.17 15.05
N ASP A 264 -17.11 -10.69 15.28
CA ASP A 264 -17.58 -11.87 14.55
C ASP A 264 -18.11 -11.51 13.15
N ASP A 265 -18.42 -10.24 12.90
CA ASP A 265 -18.80 -9.74 11.57
C ASP A 265 -17.58 -9.28 10.78
N VAL A 266 -17.08 -10.18 9.96
CA VAL A 266 -15.91 -9.94 9.08
C VAL A 266 -16.15 -8.82 8.06
N ALA A 267 -17.42 -8.60 7.64
CA ALA A 267 -17.75 -7.52 6.71
C ALA A 267 -17.71 -6.15 7.39
N ALA A 268 -18.26 -6.06 8.61
CA ALA A 268 -18.17 -4.86 9.43
C ALA A 268 -16.71 -4.50 9.75
N ASP A 269 -15.88 -5.48 10.08
CA ASP A 269 -14.45 -5.30 10.29
C ASP A 269 -13.74 -4.74 9.04
N ALA A 270 -14.01 -5.34 7.89
CA ALA A 270 -13.42 -4.87 6.62
C ALA A 270 -13.91 -3.46 6.26
N LEU A 271 -15.17 -3.13 6.53
CA LEU A 271 -15.71 -1.78 6.36
C LEU A 271 -15.03 -0.77 7.30
N ARG A 272 -14.78 -1.15 8.56
CA ARG A 272 -14.06 -0.32 9.53
C ARG A 272 -12.66 0.01 9.03
N ILE A 273 -11.93 -0.98 8.51
CA ILE A 273 -10.60 -0.77 7.91
C ILE A 273 -10.69 0.15 6.70
N ASN A 274 -11.64 -0.07 5.78
CA ASN A 274 -11.83 0.81 4.62
C ASN A 274 -12.14 2.26 5.03
N ARG A 275 -12.87 2.48 6.13
CA ARG A 275 -13.14 3.83 6.68
C ARG A 275 -11.88 4.49 7.21
N LEU A 276 -11.02 3.77 7.92
CA LEU A 276 -9.72 4.28 8.39
C LEU A 276 -8.84 4.68 7.22
N ILE A 277 -8.71 3.80 6.21
CA ILE A 277 -7.95 4.10 4.99
C ILE A 277 -8.53 5.32 4.27
N LYS A 278 -9.87 5.42 4.13
CA LYS A 278 -10.52 6.59 3.53
C LYS A 278 -10.19 7.88 4.28
N ALA A 279 -10.18 7.86 5.61
CA ALA A 279 -9.84 9.04 6.42
C ALA A 279 -8.41 9.48 6.12
N GLU A 280 -7.46 8.57 6.12
CA GLU A 280 -6.05 8.87 5.81
C GLU A 280 -5.85 9.36 4.38
N VAL A 281 -6.53 8.75 3.41
CA VAL A 281 -6.52 9.21 2.00
C VAL A 281 -7.02 10.65 1.87
N ARG A 282 -8.00 11.07 2.67
CA ARG A 282 -8.51 12.46 2.63
C ARG A 282 -7.51 13.48 3.17
N HIS A 283 -6.58 13.08 4.04
CA HIS A 283 -5.53 13.97 4.55
C HIS A 283 -4.44 14.26 3.51
N CYS A 284 -4.11 13.29 2.64
CA CYS A 284 -3.09 13.44 1.59
C CYS A 284 -3.51 12.70 0.31
N PRO A 285 -4.58 13.15 -0.37
CA PRO A 285 -5.20 12.41 -1.45
C PRO A 285 -4.27 12.21 -2.65
N GLU A 286 -3.32 13.09 -2.90
CA GLU A 286 -2.32 12.94 -3.97
C GLU A 286 -1.31 11.82 -3.70
N GLN A 287 -1.19 11.37 -2.44
CA GLN A 287 -0.20 10.36 -2.04
C GLN A 287 -0.77 8.93 -2.03
N TYR A 288 -2.07 8.73 -2.16
CA TYR A 288 -2.63 7.39 -2.27
C TYR A 288 -2.41 6.78 -3.67
N LEU A 289 -2.19 5.46 -3.78
CA LEU A 289 -1.78 4.79 -5.03
C LEU A 289 -2.92 4.63 -6.03
N TRP A 290 -3.41 5.73 -6.60
CA TRP A 290 -4.52 5.77 -7.55
C TRP A 290 -4.26 5.05 -8.88
N VAL A 291 -3.01 4.74 -9.24
CA VAL A 291 -2.68 3.93 -10.42
C VAL A 291 -3.05 2.45 -10.29
N HIS A 292 -3.42 2.00 -9.08
CA HIS A 292 -3.97 0.68 -8.84
C HIS A 292 -5.46 0.64 -9.18
N ASN A 293 -5.90 -0.39 -9.93
CA ASN A 293 -7.32 -0.56 -10.25
C ASN A 293 -8.07 -1.14 -9.05
N ARG A 294 -8.58 -0.26 -8.17
CA ARG A 294 -9.27 -0.65 -6.92
C ARG A 294 -10.64 -1.26 -7.16
N PHE A 295 -11.34 -0.83 -8.22
CA PHE A 295 -12.73 -1.18 -8.51
C PHE A 295 -12.84 -2.15 -9.71
N LYS A 296 -11.97 -3.17 -9.79
CA LYS A 296 -11.86 -4.07 -10.95
C LYS A 296 -13.15 -4.76 -11.37
N THR A 297 -14.01 -5.11 -10.42
CA THR A 297 -15.17 -5.97 -10.63
C THR A 297 -16.49 -5.23 -10.68
N GLY A 298 -16.54 -3.97 -10.23
CA GLY A 298 -17.79 -3.20 -10.07
C GLY A 298 -17.85 -1.96 -10.96
N ALA A 299 -17.26 -0.89 -10.51
CA ALA A 299 -17.45 0.46 -11.04
C ALA A 299 -17.00 0.69 -12.50
N HIS A 300 -16.16 -0.19 -13.09
CA HIS A 300 -15.86 -0.10 -14.52
C HIS A 300 -17.01 -0.51 -15.43
N ARG A 301 -17.97 -1.27 -14.90
CA ARG A 301 -19.18 -1.70 -15.63
C ARG A 301 -20.37 -0.80 -15.40
N PHE A 302 -20.31 0.10 -14.40
CA PHE A 302 -21.40 1.02 -14.10
C PHE A 302 -21.22 2.32 -14.89
N PRO A 303 -22.28 2.80 -15.55
CA PRO A 303 -22.27 4.12 -16.16
C PRO A 303 -22.02 5.20 -15.08
N PRO A 304 -21.48 6.35 -15.47
CA PRO A 304 -21.11 7.43 -14.54
C PRO A 304 -22.23 7.94 -13.60
N GLN A 305 -23.46 7.60 -13.88
CA GLN A 305 -24.66 8.00 -13.13
C GLN A 305 -24.99 7.05 -11.96
N ALA A 306 -24.35 5.88 -11.87
CA ALA A 306 -24.58 4.89 -10.81
C ALA A 306 -23.83 5.22 -9.49
N HIS A 307 -23.66 6.51 -9.17
CA HIS A 307 -23.12 6.97 -7.89
C HIS A 307 -24.18 7.17 -6.82
N ASP A 308 -25.45 6.93 -7.15
CA ASP A 308 -26.52 6.85 -6.17
C ASP A 308 -26.34 5.54 -5.36
N PRO A 309 -26.13 5.61 -4.05
CA PRO A 309 -25.99 4.43 -3.20
C PRO A 309 -27.17 3.46 -3.32
N ALA A 310 -28.38 3.96 -3.58
CA ALA A 310 -29.59 3.17 -3.76
C ALA A 310 -29.54 2.34 -5.05
N VAL A 311 -29.01 2.90 -6.14
CA VAL A 311 -28.87 2.19 -7.44
C VAL A 311 -27.77 1.13 -7.38
N THR A 312 -26.72 1.38 -6.60
CA THR A 312 -25.60 0.43 -6.45
C THR A 312 -26.01 -0.79 -5.62
N CYS A 313 -26.86 -0.61 -4.60
CA CYS A 313 -27.40 -1.69 -3.78
C CYS A 313 -28.36 -2.60 -4.58
N GLY A 314 -29.28 -2.02 -5.34
CA GLY A 314 -30.26 -2.80 -6.12
C GLY A 314 -29.65 -3.62 -7.26
N ALA A 315 -28.59 -3.11 -7.91
CA ALA A 315 -27.91 -3.84 -8.97
C ALA A 315 -27.04 -4.99 -8.43
N TYR A 316 -26.65 -4.93 -7.14
CA TYR A 316 -25.86 -5.95 -6.49
C TYR A 316 -26.71 -7.16 -6.06
N GLU A 317 -27.91 -6.93 -5.55
CA GLU A 317 -28.85 -7.99 -5.17
C GLU A 317 -29.30 -8.83 -6.36
N GLN A 318 -29.51 -8.20 -7.52
CA GLN A 318 -29.89 -8.92 -8.75
C GLN A 318 -28.77 -9.78 -9.35
N GLY A 319 -27.50 -9.46 -9.06
CA GLY A 319 -26.35 -10.24 -9.53
C GLY A 319 -26.03 -11.50 -8.70
N GLN A 320 -26.58 -11.62 -7.49
CA GLN A 320 -26.40 -12.80 -6.64
C GLN A 320 -27.46 -13.90 -6.92
N ASP A 321 -28.66 -13.51 -7.35
CA ASP A 321 -29.75 -14.47 -7.61
C ASP A 321 -29.66 -15.17 -8.99
N SER A 322 -28.92 -14.61 -9.95
CA SER A 322 -28.76 -15.24 -11.27
C SER A 322 -27.69 -16.34 -11.35
N GLY A 323 -27.05 -16.70 -10.22
CA GLY A 323 -25.99 -17.73 -10.12
C GLY A 323 -26.43 -19.04 -9.45
N LYS A 324 -27.70 -19.22 -9.10
CA LYS A 324 -28.21 -20.45 -8.50
C LYS A 324 -29.48 -20.93 -9.16
N SER A 325 -29.43 -21.27 -10.42
CA SER A 325 -30.39 -22.19 -11.05
C SER A 325 -29.88 -22.58 -12.42
N SER A 326 -29.16 -23.67 -12.48
CA SER A 326 -29.19 -24.69 -13.49
C SER A 326 -28.04 -25.67 -13.25
N GLU A 327 -28.43 -26.83 -12.73
CA GLU A 327 -27.82 -28.18 -12.82
C GLU A 327 -26.34 -28.33 -12.42
#